data_a3082bf28b0869648095a45352f9c7fe
#
_entry.id   a3082bf28b0869648095a45352f9c7fe
#
_cell.length_a   1.000
_cell.length_b   1.000
_cell.length_c   1.000
_cell.angle_alpha   90.00
_cell.angle_beta   90.00
_cell.angle_gamma   90.00
#
_symmetry.space_group_name_H-M   'P 1'
#
loop_
_entity.id
_entity.type
_entity.pdbx_description
1 polymer ?
#
loop_
_entity_poly.entity_id
_entity_poly.type
_entity_poly.pdbx_seq_one_letter_code
_entity_poly.pdbx_strand_id
1 'polypeptide(L)'
;MGHAIAYDLHEPNDSSEDYERVIGAIKEKFPTWCHLEKSVWLVDTTLDAGQVRDFMQTCIHDKDTVFVARLSGNWASWRLTQSQADWLKARTF
;
A
#
# COMPACT_ATOMS: atom_id res chain seq x y z
N MET A 1 5.65 -2.50 12.16
CA MET A 1 4.20 -2.20 12.19
C MET A 1 3.63 -2.34 10.78
N GLY A 2 2.47 -2.93 10.66
CA GLY A 2 1.80 -3.08 9.37
C GLY A 2 0.84 -1.96 9.07
N HIS A 3 0.77 -1.55 7.81
CA HIS A 3 -0.16 -0.54 7.34
C HIS A 3 -0.81 -0.97 6.03
N ALA A 4 -2.07 -0.61 5.88
CA ALA A 4 -2.76 -0.67 4.59
C ALA A 4 -2.67 0.69 3.92
N ILE A 5 -2.32 0.68 2.64
CA ILE A 5 -2.23 1.87 1.80
C ILE A 5 -3.25 1.71 0.68
N ALA A 6 -4.17 2.64 0.57
CA ALA A 6 -5.12 2.70 -0.53
C ALA A 6 -5.01 4.04 -1.23
N TYR A 7 -4.99 4.04 -2.55
CA TYR A 7 -4.90 5.29 -3.31
C TYR A 7 -5.79 5.21 -4.55
N ASP A 8 -6.14 6.38 -5.04
CA ASP A 8 -6.91 6.52 -6.27
C ASP A 8 -6.29 7.67 -7.08
N LEU A 9 -5.84 7.35 -8.28
CA LEU A 9 -5.23 8.33 -9.17
C LEU A 9 -6.32 8.93 -10.05
N HIS A 10 -6.26 10.26 -10.23
CA HIS A 10 -7.27 11.02 -10.96
C HIS A 10 -6.70 11.60 -12.25
N GLU A 11 -7.60 11.80 -13.23
CA GLU A 11 -7.19 12.42 -14.50
C GLU A 11 -6.57 13.81 -14.29
N PRO A 12 -5.53 14.14 -15.07
CA PRO A 12 -4.94 13.38 -16.19
C PRO A 12 -3.81 12.42 -15.77
N ASN A 13 -3.60 12.18 -14.47
CA ASN A 13 -2.47 11.43 -13.94
C ASN A 13 -2.86 10.03 -13.47
N ASP A 14 -3.72 9.35 -14.25
CA ASP A 14 -4.24 8.03 -13.93
C ASP A 14 -3.95 6.98 -15.02
N SER A 15 -2.92 7.21 -15.81
CA SER A 15 -2.49 6.26 -16.84
C SER A 15 -1.87 5.00 -16.23
N SER A 16 -1.70 3.97 -17.04
CA SER A 16 -0.98 2.77 -16.60
C SER A 16 0.45 3.09 -16.17
N GLU A 17 1.09 4.05 -16.83
CA GLU A 17 2.44 4.52 -16.45
C GLU A 17 2.43 5.22 -15.09
N ASP A 18 1.38 5.98 -14.77
CA ASP A 18 1.24 6.62 -13.48
C ASP A 18 1.10 5.58 -12.36
N TYR A 19 0.28 4.54 -12.57
CA TYR A 19 0.17 3.43 -11.62
C TYR A 19 1.49 2.68 -11.46
N GLU A 20 2.21 2.42 -12.56
CA GLU A 20 3.51 1.74 -12.51
C GLU A 20 4.55 2.53 -11.72
N ARG A 21 4.53 3.85 -11.82
CA ARG A 21 5.42 4.72 -11.05
C ARG A 21 5.16 4.57 -9.54
N VAL A 22 3.90 4.56 -9.13
CA VAL A 22 3.53 4.39 -7.72
C VAL A 22 3.91 3.00 -7.23
N ILE A 23 3.64 1.97 -8.02
CA ILE A 23 4.03 0.58 -7.71
C ILE A 23 5.53 0.49 -7.46
N GLY A 24 6.34 1.04 -8.37
CA GLY A 24 7.80 1.04 -8.25
C GLY A 24 8.28 1.78 -7.00
N ALA A 25 7.67 2.91 -6.68
CA ALA A 25 8.02 3.69 -5.50
C ALA A 25 7.75 2.94 -4.20
N ILE A 26 6.61 2.24 -4.10
CA ILE A 26 6.27 1.43 -2.94
C ILE A 26 7.26 0.28 -2.76
N LYS A 27 7.55 -0.44 -3.84
CA LYS A 27 8.48 -1.57 -3.81
C LYS A 27 9.89 -1.16 -3.40
N GLU A 28 10.32 0.01 -3.81
CA GLU A 28 11.64 0.53 -3.45
C GLU A 28 11.70 1.02 -2.00
N LYS A 29 10.64 1.68 -1.54
CA LYS A 29 10.62 2.32 -0.21
C LYS A 29 10.51 1.32 0.93
N PHE A 30 9.63 0.33 0.81
CA PHE A 30 9.29 -0.54 1.93
C PHE A 30 10.07 -1.85 1.88
N PRO A 31 10.58 -2.33 3.05
CA PRO A 31 11.39 -3.56 3.10
C PRO A 31 10.62 -4.79 2.66
N THR A 32 9.33 -4.82 2.94
CA THR A 32 8.45 -5.91 2.56
C THR A 32 7.03 -5.39 2.35
N TRP A 33 6.34 -5.95 1.38
CA TRP A 33 5.05 -5.47 0.93
C TRP A 33 4.22 -6.63 0.38
N CYS A 34 2.91 -6.40 0.36
CA CYS A 34 1.95 -7.28 -0.28
C CYS A 34 1.04 -6.43 -1.16
N HIS A 35 1.08 -6.65 -2.47
CA HIS A 35 0.20 -5.97 -3.41
C HIS A 35 -1.14 -6.70 -3.41
N LEU A 36 -2.08 -6.17 -2.63
CA LEU A 36 -3.33 -6.86 -2.32
C LEU A 36 -4.36 -6.70 -3.43
N GLU A 37 -4.56 -5.47 -3.87
CA GLU A 37 -5.48 -5.08 -4.93
C GLU A 37 -4.78 -4.08 -5.83
N LYS A 38 -5.39 -3.70 -6.97
CA LYS A 38 -4.77 -2.80 -7.94
C LYS A 38 -4.14 -1.56 -7.30
N SER A 39 -4.84 -0.93 -6.37
CA SER A 39 -4.38 0.26 -5.68
C SER A 39 -4.45 0.12 -4.16
N VAL A 40 -4.32 -1.11 -3.66
CA VAL A 40 -4.27 -1.40 -2.23
C VAL A 40 -3.04 -2.25 -1.93
N TRP A 41 -2.24 -1.78 -1.01
CA TRP A 41 -1.01 -2.44 -0.58
C TRP A 41 -1.01 -2.62 0.93
N LEU A 42 -0.36 -3.68 1.37
CA LEU A 42 0.01 -3.86 2.77
C LEU A 42 1.54 -3.76 2.85
N VAL A 43 2.02 -3.04 3.84
CA VAL A 43 3.47 -2.88 4.07
C VAL A 43 3.78 -3.14 5.53
N ASP A 44 4.99 -3.63 5.80
CA ASP A 44 5.51 -3.77 7.16
C ASP A 44 6.71 -2.86 7.29
N THR A 45 6.63 -1.88 8.18
CA THR A 45 7.62 -0.82 8.30
C THR A 45 7.65 -0.27 9.73
N THR A 46 8.74 0.37 10.09
CA THR A 46 8.86 1.08 11.37
C THR A 46 8.21 2.46 11.33
N LEU A 47 7.79 2.94 10.15
CA LEU A 47 7.13 4.24 10.02
C LEU A 47 5.71 4.16 10.56
N ASP A 48 5.19 5.26 11.09
CA ASP A 48 3.78 5.37 11.46
C ASP A 48 2.91 5.72 10.23
N ALA A 49 1.59 5.71 10.42
CA ALA A 49 0.66 5.97 9.32
C ALA A 49 0.85 7.35 8.69
N GLY A 50 1.13 8.38 9.50
CA GLY A 50 1.37 9.73 9.01
C GLY A 50 2.63 9.81 8.15
N GLN A 51 3.69 9.12 8.57
CA GLN A 51 4.94 9.07 7.81
C GLN A 51 4.78 8.30 6.50
N VAL A 52 4.02 7.22 6.49
CA VAL A 52 3.70 6.48 5.27
C VAL A 52 2.88 7.36 4.31
N ARG A 53 1.88 8.07 4.82
CA ARG A 53 1.09 9.02 4.04
C ARG A 53 2.01 10.09 3.42
N ASP A 54 2.90 10.65 4.20
CA ASP A 54 3.82 11.71 3.74
C ASP A 54 4.69 11.21 2.59
N PHE A 55 5.18 9.98 2.70
CA PHE A 55 5.91 9.36 1.60
C PHE A 55 5.02 9.22 0.36
N MET A 56 3.79 8.72 0.52
CA MET A 56 2.88 8.53 -0.60
C MET A 56 2.56 9.83 -1.31
N GLN A 57 2.47 10.94 -0.58
CA GLN A 57 2.25 12.26 -1.17
C GLN A 57 3.36 12.67 -2.13
N THR A 58 4.58 12.16 -1.96
CA THR A 58 5.69 12.44 -2.90
C THR A 58 5.55 11.68 -4.21
N CYS A 59 4.70 10.66 -4.27
CA CYS A 59 4.55 9.77 -5.42
C CYS A 59 3.30 10.07 -6.25
N ILE A 60 2.39 10.87 -5.74
CA ILE A 60 1.09 11.15 -6.35
C ILE A 60 0.93 12.65 -6.62
N HIS A 61 -0.12 13.00 -7.37
CA HIS A 61 -0.42 14.39 -7.72
C HIS A 61 -1.46 14.98 -6.78
N ASP A 62 -1.60 16.31 -6.81
CA ASP A 62 -2.45 17.05 -5.87
C ASP A 62 -3.93 16.62 -5.88
N LYS A 63 -4.41 16.11 -7.02
CA LYS A 63 -5.81 15.68 -7.15
C LYS A 63 -6.03 14.22 -6.77
N ASP A 64 -4.95 13.48 -6.55
CA ASP A 64 -5.03 12.07 -6.18
C ASP A 64 -5.33 11.95 -4.69
N THR A 65 -5.91 10.83 -4.31
CA THR A 65 -6.22 10.56 -2.91
C THR A 65 -5.40 9.39 -2.40
N VAL A 66 -5.07 9.43 -1.12
CA VAL A 66 -4.42 8.33 -0.42
C VAL A 66 -5.00 8.20 0.98
N PHE A 67 -5.14 6.95 1.42
CA PHE A 67 -5.56 6.62 2.78
C PHE A 67 -4.58 5.59 3.33
N VAL A 68 -4.12 5.80 4.55
CA VAL A 68 -3.21 4.88 5.25
C VAL A 68 -3.79 4.57 6.60
N ALA A 69 -3.88 3.28 6.94
CA ALA A 69 -4.35 2.86 8.26
C ALA A 69 -3.43 1.76 8.79
N ARG A 70 -3.19 1.80 10.08
CA ARG A 70 -2.43 0.76 10.76
C ARG A 70 -3.25 -0.52 10.84
N LEU A 71 -2.63 -1.65 10.53
CA LEU A 71 -3.23 -2.96 10.67
C LEU A 71 -3.13 -3.45 12.10
N SER A 72 -4.16 -4.18 12.53
CA SER A 72 -4.16 -4.95 13.78
C SER A 72 -4.36 -6.43 13.45
N GLY A 73 -4.36 -7.29 14.46
CA GLY A 73 -4.63 -8.71 14.27
C GLY A 73 -6.07 -9.04 13.86
N ASN A 74 -6.97 -8.07 13.92
CA ASN A 74 -8.38 -8.27 13.58
C ASN A 74 -8.64 -7.92 12.10
N TRP A 75 -8.29 -8.86 11.22
CA TRP A 75 -8.54 -8.73 9.79
C TRP A 75 -9.12 -10.04 9.26
N ALA A 76 -9.80 -9.96 8.12
CA ALA A 76 -10.35 -11.11 7.43
C ALA A 76 -10.16 -10.93 5.92
N SER A 77 -10.12 -12.04 5.21
CA SER A 77 -9.90 -12.02 3.77
C SER A 77 -10.72 -13.12 3.09
N TRP A 78 -10.87 -12.99 1.78
CA TRP A 78 -11.58 -13.96 0.96
C TRP A 78 -10.85 -14.08 -0.37
N ARG A 79 -10.46 -15.31 -0.72
CA ARG A 79 -9.85 -15.64 -2.02
C ARG A 79 -8.52 -14.92 -2.32
N LEU A 80 -7.73 -14.66 -1.30
CA LEU A 80 -6.37 -14.19 -1.52
C LEU A 80 -5.55 -15.26 -2.24
N THR A 81 -4.54 -14.84 -2.99
CA THR A 81 -3.55 -15.77 -3.54
C THR A 81 -2.76 -16.41 -2.39
N GLN A 82 -2.13 -17.54 -2.67
CA GLN A 82 -1.33 -18.21 -1.64
C GLN A 82 -0.20 -17.31 -1.13
N SER A 83 0.46 -16.58 -2.03
CA SER A 83 1.55 -15.68 -1.62
C SER A 83 1.05 -14.52 -0.75
N GLN A 84 -0.12 -13.97 -1.04
CA GLN A 84 -0.72 -12.92 -0.21
C GLN A 84 -1.09 -13.44 1.17
N ALA A 85 -1.73 -14.62 1.23
CA ALA A 85 -2.08 -15.25 2.49
C ALA A 85 -0.84 -15.58 3.33
N ASP A 86 0.21 -16.08 2.71
CA ASP A 86 1.46 -16.42 3.39
C ASP A 86 2.13 -15.17 3.96
N TRP A 87 2.13 -14.06 3.21
CA TRP A 87 2.68 -12.79 3.68
C TRP A 87 1.97 -12.32 4.97
N LEU A 88 0.63 -12.38 4.98
CA LEU A 88 -0.16 -11.98 6.14
C LEU A 88 0.06 -12.89 7.34
N LYS A 89 0.08 -14.22 7.12
CA LYS A 89 0.25 -15.19 8.20
C LYS A 89 1.64 -15.16 8.84
N ALA A 90 2.64 -14.70 8.10
CA ALA A 90 4.01 -14.60 8.61
C ALA A 90 4.19 -13.43 9.57
N ARG A 91 3.20 -12.56 9.72
CA ARG A 91 3.29 -11.32 10.49
C ARG A 91 2.27 -11.26 11.62
N THR A 92 2.67 -10.60 12.70
CA THR A 92 1.79 -10.30 13.83
C THR A 92 1.57 -8.79 13.87
N PHE A 93 0.34 -8.37 13.69
CA PHE A 93 -0.01 -6.97 13.70
C PHE A 93 -0.75 -6.55 14.96
#